data_0a44afef7bb8cece4402e32d32bf08a6
#
_entry.id   0a44afef7bb8cece4402e32d32bf08a6
#
_cell.length_a   1.000
_cell.length_b   1.000
_cell.length_c   1.000
_cell.angle_alpha   90.00
_cell.angle_beta   90.00
_cell.angle_gamma   90.00
#
_symmetry.space_group_name_H-M   'P 1'
#
loop_
_entity.id
_entity.type
_entity.pdbx_description
1 polymer ?
#
loop_
_entity_poly.entity_id
_entity_poly.type
_entity_poly.pdbx_seq_one_letter_code
_entity_poly.pdbx_strand_id
1 'polypeptide(L)'
;MTDARNKITQLTSTGESEKLEFKKTTGAKREAAKTVCAMLNKNGGQLLFGVADNGQVLGQQVSASTIEKISAEIQQIEPKAYPLIERIQISEKTEVIMVQINHSQLAPYRYRGVPYIRVGNTTQIMSNDEYTRMLFERMHSEQRWENQPAEGWTVDDLDFTEIRNTVAEAVRIGRLNEPERGDAKDLLRGLGLFRDGVLFRAAAVLFGKKERLEFEMPQCLLRIARFKGLDRSEFLDNRQFIGNAFSLLSRAVTFLNDTFPIASRFESGKLERIDEPLYPPLATREALANAFCHRDYSIGGSSVGLAFYDDRLEVTSTGILHFGQTPEDLFLPHESRPWNPLIARTFYMRGIIEEWGRGTIELANLAVAAGLPHPEIEEHGNCVTVRFRRYSSEIAQGHKQGLTNQQIKILQLLKFKGALPLREIHATLGLKLNKRGLREDLKILKIKGLVESIGTGRGSRWQPL
;
A
#
# COMPACT_ATOMS: atom_id res chain seq x y z
N MET A 1 -43.71 -6.77 -14.85
CA MET A 1 -43.67 -7.72 -13.72
C MET A 1 -42.59 -8.81 -13.88
N THR A 2 -42.52 -9.46 -15.04
CA THR A 2 -41.54 -10.56 -15.28
C THR A 2 -40.08 -10.14 -15.13
N ASP A 3 -39.73 -8.95 -15.59
CA ASP A 3 -38.33 -8.45 -15.60
C ASP A 3 -37.79 -8.11 -14.20
N ALA A 4 -38.60 -7.44 -13.36
CA ALA A 4 -38.22 -7.09 -12.00
C ALA A 4 -38.08 -8.33 -11.10
N ARG A 5 -38.93 -9.34 -11.28
CA ARG A 5 -38.85 -10.62 -10.57
C ARG A 5 -37.59 -11.39 -10.98
N ASN A 6 -37.30 -11.42 -12.28
CA ASN A 6 -36.08 -12.09 -12.80
C ASN A 6 -34.81 -11.45 -12.25
N LYS A 7 -34.75 -10.12 -12.16
CA LYS A 7 -33.65 -9.39 -11.58
C LYS A 7 -33.41 -9.75 -10.11
N ILE A 8 -34.48 -9.82 -9.31
CA ILE A 8 -34.37 -10.23 -7.90
C ILE A 8 -33.98 -11.70 -7.80
N THR A 9 -34.53 -12.60 -8.59
CA THR A 9 -34.21 -14.03 -8.57
C THR A 9 -32.72 -14.25 -8.97
N GLN A 10 -32.23 -13.51 -9.94
CA GLN A 10 -30.81 -13.57 -10.32
C GLN A 10 -29.91 -13.06 -9.19
N LEU A 11 -30.29 -11.96 -8.53
CA LEU A 11 -29.54 -11.40 -7.41
C LEU A 11 -29.50 -12.36 -6.21
N THR A 12 -30.64 -12.99 -5.88
CA THR A 12 -30.74 -13.92 -4.73
C THR A 12 -30.10 -15.28 -4.99
N SER A 13 -29.86 -15.65 -6.24
CA SER A 13 -29.19 -16.92 -6.59
C SER A 13 -27.74 -17.01 -6.14
N THR A 14 -27.07 -15.86 -5.91
CA THR A 14 -25.68 -15.80 -5.44
C THR A 14 -25.52 -16.01 -3.94
N GLY A 15 -26.64 -16.01 -3.18
CA GLY A 15 -26.63 -16.07 -1.71
C GLY A 15 -26.19 -14.77 -1.05
N GLU A 16 -26.19 -14.77 0.30
CA GLU A 16 -25.71 -13.64 1.08
C GLU A 16 -24.19 -13.48 0.95
N SER A 17 -23.74 -12.23 0.99
CA SER A 17 -22.32 -11.89 0.84
C SER A 17 -21.98 -10.62 1.64
N GLU A 18 -20.77 -10.15 1.51
CA GLU A 18 -20.38 -8.87 2.10
C GLU A 18 -21.28 -7.70 1.63
N LYS A 19 -21.75 -7.76 0.38
CA LYS A 19 -22.56 -6.71 -0.27
C LYS A 19 -24.04 -7.05 -0.43
N LEU A 20 -24.49 -8.22 0.03
CA LEU A 20 -25.87 -8.65 -0.12
C LEU A 20 -26.37 -9.34 1.16
N GLU A 21 -27.52 -8.88 1.65
CA GLU A 21 -28.17 -9.40 2.86
C GLU A 21 -29.65 -9.63 2.64
N PHE A 22 -30.19 -10.71 3.22
CA PHE A 22 -31.62 -11.07 3.13
C PHE A 22 -32.31 -10.96 4.50
N LYS A 23 -33.59 -10.55 4.48
CA LYS A 23 -34.44 -10.55 5.64
C LYS A 23 -35.83 -11.03 5.22
N LYS A 24 -36.34 -12.03 5.89
CA LYS A 24 -37.69 -12.60 5.58
C LYS A 24 -38.79 -11.57 5.67
N THR A 25 -38.73 -10.68 6.66
CA THR A 25 -39.76 -9.69 6.94
C THR A 25 -39.15 -8.40 7.49
N THR A 26 -39.93 -7.33 7.41
CA THR A 26 -39.60 -6.04 8.04
C THR A 26 -39.65 -6.05 9.57
N GLY A 27 -40.09 -7.15 10.21
CA GLY A 27 -39.93 -7.36 11.64
C GLY A 27 -38.46 -7.30 12.10
N ALA A 28 -37.54 -7.70 11.23
CA ALA A 28 -36.07 -7.68 11.48
C ALA A 28 -35.43 -6.32 11.22
N LYS A 29 -36.17 -5.20 11.22
CA LYS A 29 -35.65 -3.85 10.86
C LYS A 29 -34.46 -3.40 11.71
N ARG A 30 -34.36 -3.80 12.99
CA ARG A 30 -33.22 -3.45 13.84
C ARG A 30 -31.96 -4.16 13.39
N GLU A 31 -32.03 -5.46 13.08
CA GLU A 31 -30.89 -6.20 12.54
C GLU A 31 -30.51 -5.68 11.16
N ALA A 32 -31.52 -5.36 10.34
CA ALA A 32 -31.30 -4.71 9.05
C ALA A 32 -30.56 -3.38 9.19
N ALA A 33 -30.92 -2.53 10.15
CA ALA A 33 -30.24 -1.25 10.39
C ALA A 33 -28.77 -1.44 10.84
N LYS A 34 -28.46 -2.49 11.63
CA LYS A 34 -27.06 -2.85 11.94
C LYS A 34 -26.29 -3.23 10.66
N THR A 35 -26.91 -4.02 9.79
CA THR A 35 -26.30 -4.41 8.51
C THR A 35 -26.13 -3.20 7.59
N VAL A 36 -27.12 -2.31 7.50
CA VAL A 36 -26.98 -1.04 6.75
C VAL A 36 -25.81 -0.22 7.29
N CYS A 37 -25.70 -0.06 8.62
CA CYS A 37 -24.58 0.62 9.25
C CYS A 37 -23.24 -0.05 8.89
N ALA A 38 -23.17 -1.36 8.95
CA ALA A 38 -21.96 -2.11 8.62
C ALA A 38 -21.57 -2.00 7.13
N MET A 39 -22.54 -1.97 6.22
CA MET A 39 -22.32 -1.75 4.78
C MET A 39 -21.87 -0.32 4.48
N LEU A 40 -22.42 0.69 5.19
CA LEU A 40 -21.96 2.09 5.09
C LEU A 40 -20.51 2.26 5.53
N ASN A 41 -20.05 1.45 6.49
CA ASN A 41 -18.68 1.44 6.99
C ASN A 41 -17.71 0.64 6.10
N LYS A 42 -18.20 0.06 5.02
CA LYS A 42 -17.38 -0.70 4.08
C LYS A 42 -17.69 -0.28 2.64
N ASN A 43 -17.98 -1.22 1.78
CA ASN A 43 -18.11 -1.00 0.34
C ASN A 43 -19.56 -0.77 -0.14
N GLY A 44 -20.48 -0.43 0.77
CA GLY A 44 -21.89 -0.38 0.45
C GLY A 44 -22.49 -1.78 0.23
N GLY A 45 -23.67 -1.84 -0.38
CA GLY A 45 -24.34 -3.11 -0.68
C GLY A 45 -25.83 -2.98 -0.87
N GLN A 46 -26.51 -4.12 -0.78
CA GLN A 46 -27.98 -4.22 -0.94
C GLN A 46 -28.56 -5.08 0.18
N LEU A 47 -29.68 -4.64 0.73
CA LEU A 47 -30.45 -5.40 1.71
C LEU A 47 -31.85 -5.60 1.18
N LEU A 48 -32.33 -6.86 1.19
CA LEU A 48 -33.63 -7.24 0.66
C LEU A 48 -34.54 -7.73 1.79
N PHE A 49 -35.72 -7.11 1.95
CA PHE A 49 -36.80 -7.64 2.79
C PHE A 49 -37.79 -8.42 1.95
N GLY A 50 -38.25 -9.56 2.43
CA GLY A 50 -39.13 -10.47 1.71
C GLY A 50 -38.40 -11.61 1.02
N VAL A 51 -37.14 -11.87 1.42
CA VAL A 51 -36.28 -12.95 0.94
C VAL A 51 -35.85 -13.80 2.13
N ALA A 52 -35.90 -15.11 2.00
CA ALA A 52 -35.42 -16.05 3.01
C ALA A 52 -33.87 -16.22 2.90
N ASP A 53 -33.22 -16.68 3.97
CA ASP A 53 -31.76 -16.84 4.05
C ASP A 53 -31.18 -17.79 2.97
N ASN A 54 -32.01 -18.71 2.45
CA ASN A 54 -31.67 -19.60 1.34
C ASN A 54 -31.85 -18.96 -0.07
N GLY A 55 -32.16 -17.67 -0.14
CA GLY A 55 -32.40 -16.94 -1.39
C GLY A 55 -33.81 -17.05 -1.96
N GLN A 56 -34.74 -17.81 -1.30
CA GLN A 56 -36.11 -17.93 -1.77
C GLN A 56 -36.85 -16.60 -1.62
N VAL A 57 -37.41 -16.10 -2.74
CA VAL A 57 -38.19 -14.88 -2.77
C VAL A 57 -39.62 -15.17 -2.27
N LEU A 58 -39.94 -14.70 -1.08
CA LEU A 58 -41.24 -14.87 -0.42
C LEU A 58 -42.18 -13.72 -0.73
N GLY A 59 -41.62 -12.49 -0.77
CA GLY A 59 -42.39 -11.26 -0.77
C GLY A 59 -43.10 -11.01 0.57
N GLN A 60 -43.60 -9.81 0.76
CA GLN A 60 -44.42 -9.42 1.92
C GLN A 60 -45.41 -8.33 1.53
N GLN A 61 -46.46 -8.14 2.33
CA GLN A 61 -47.36 -7.00 2.18
C GLN A 61 -46.64 -5.72 2.64
N VAL A 62 -46.65 -4.70 1.79
CA VAL A 62 -45.96 -3.42 2.04
C VAL A 62 -46.99 -2.28 2.02
N SER A 63 -47.08 -1.54 3.11
CA SER A 63 -47.84 -0.30 3.23
C SER A 63 -46.95 0.92 3.31
N ALA A 64 -47.47 2.12 3.22
CA ALA A 64 -46.73 3.35 3.47
C ALA A 64 -46.07 3.33 4.86
N SER A 65 -46.77 2.90 5.89
CA SER A 65 -46.28 2.79 7.25
C SER A 65 -45.12 1.76 7.38
N THR A 66 -45.02 0.78 6.48
CA THR A 66 -43.87 -0.16 6.44
C THR A 66 -42.58 0.55 6.06
N ILE A 67 -42.63 1.36 5.01
CA ILE A 67 -41.47 2.15 4.56
C ILE A 67 -41.06 3.19 5.61
N GLU A 68 -42.03 3.90 6.18
CA GLU A 68 -41.81 4.87 7.26
C GLU A 68 -41.06 4.25 8.44
N LYS A 69 -41.48 3.04 8.88
CA LYS A 69 -40.84 2.33 9.99
C LYS A 69 -39.40 1.87 9.66
N ILE A 70 -39.12 1.48 8.43
CA ILE A 70 -37.75 1.16 7.99
C ILE A 70 -36.91 2.43 7.96
N SER A 71 -37.39 3.50 7.34
CA SER A 71 -36.73 4.79 7.29
C SER A 71 -36.41 5.33 8.69
N ALA A 72 -37.39 5.29 9.60
CA ALA A 72 -37.23 5.74 10.97
C ALA A 72 -36.14 4.95 11.72
N GLU A 73 -36.01 3.65 11.45
CA GLU A 73 -34.96 2.83 12.06
C GLU A 73 -33.60 3.15 11.46
N ILE A 74 -33.47 3.32 10.14
CA ILE A 74 -32.25 3.72 9.46
C ILE A 74 -31.80 5.11 9.93
N GLN A 75 -32.71 6.03 10.22
CA GLN A 75 -32.38 7.35 10.76
C GLN A 75 -31.79 7.33 12.19
N GLN A 76 -31.74 6.17 12.85
CA GLN A 76 -30.96 5.98 14.09
C GLN A 76 -29.46 5.76 13.82
N ILE A 77 -29.04 5.76 12.54
CA ILE A 77 -27.64 5.71 12.14
C ILE A 77 -27.07 7.13 12.15
N GLU A 78 -25.87 7.26 12.67
CA GLU A 78 -25.08 8.50 12.76
C GLU A 78 -23.69 8.31 12.17
N PRO A 79 -23.20 9.26 11.32
CA PRO A 79 -23.91 10.40 10.70
C PRO A 79 -25.19 9.98 9.98
N LYS A 80 -26.06 10.94 9.65
CA LYS A 80 -27.32 10.60 8.95
C LYS A 80 -27.04 10.00 7.57
N ALA A 81 -27.68 8.86 7.29
CA ALA A 81 -27.56 8.16 6.02
C ALA A 81 -28.92 8.11 5.31
N TYR A 82 -28.89 8.21 3.99
CA TYR A 82 -30.09 8.26 3.14
C TYR A 82 -29.99 7.21 2.03
N PRO A 83 -30.00 5.90 2.36
CA PRO A 83 -30.01 4.86 1.34
C PRO A 83 -31.30 4.92 0.52
N LEU A 84 -31.21 4.52 -0.75
CA LEU A 84 -32.38 4.44 -1.62
C LEU A 84 -33.20 3.22 -1.21
N ILE A 85 -34.52 3.42 -0.99
CA ILE A 85 -35.49 2.35 -0.65
C ILE A 85 -36.43 2.18 -1.81
N GLU A 86 -36.39 1.02 -2.46
CA GLU A 86 -37.23 0.67 -3.61
C GLU A 86 -38.22 -0.44 -3.24
N ARG A 87 -39.45 -0.35 -3.80
CA ARG A 87 -40.51 -1.38 -3.70
C ARG A 87 -40.52 -2.14 -5.02
N ILE A 88 -40.34 -3.45 -4.97
CA ILE A 88 -40.32 -4.31 -6.15
C ILE A 88 -41.45 -5.30 -6.06
N GLN A 89 -42.43 -5.17 -6.93
CA GLN A 89 -43.62 -6.01 -6.96
C GLN A 89 -43.28 -7.42 -7.46
N ILE A 90 -43.61 -8.43 -6.66
CA ILE A 90 -43.39 -9.85 -6.97
C ILE A 90 -44.67 -10.55 -7.38
N SER A 91 -45.80 -10.21 -6.75
CA SER A 91 -47.15 -10.66 -7.09
C SER A 91 -48.16 -9.54 -6.88
N GLU A 92 -49.42 -9.79 -7.19
CA GLU A 92 -50.49 -8.80 -6.96
C GLU A 92 -50.56 -8.28 -5.52
N LYS A 93 -50.18 -9.10 -4.54
CA LYS A 93 -50.33 -8.78 -3.11
C LYS A 93 -49.00 -8.70 -2.35
N THR A 94 -47.86 -9.04 -2.99
CA THR A 94 -46.56 -9.10 -2.28
C THR A 94 -45.45 -8.37 -3.03
N GLU A 95 -44.61 -7.73 -2.26
CA GLU A 95 -43.45 -6.96 -2.73
C GLU A 95 -42.20 -7.38 -1.97
N VAL A 96 -41.05 -7.14 -2.57
CA VAL A 96 -39.73 -7.11 -1.94
C VAL A 96 -39.34 -5.65 -1.76
N ILE A 97 -38.78 -5.30 -0.60
CA ILE A 97 -38.20 -3.98 -0.38
C ILE A 97 -36.70 -4.13 -0.51
N MET A 98 -36.10 -3.36 -1.42
CA MET A 98 -34.67 -3.27 -1.61
C MET A 98 -34.16 -1.97 -1.00
N VAL A 99 -33.15 -2.08 -0.12
CA VAL A 99 -32.39 -0.93 0.40
C VAL A 99 -31.04 -0.94 -0.27
N GLN A 100 -30.77 0.07 -1.10
CA GLN A 100 -29.51 0.26 -1.80
C GLN A 100 -28.60 1.16 -0.96
N ILE A 101 -27.45 0.65 -0.55
CA ILE A 101 -26.47 1.34 0.29
C ILE A 101 -25.24 1.64 -0.56
N ASN A 102 -24.96 2.91 -0.76
CA ASN A 102 -23.75 3.34 -1.47
C ASN A 102 -22.60 3.50 -0.48
N HIS A 103 -21.37 3.34 -0.98
CA HIS A 103 -20.17 3.72 -0.22
C HIS A 103 -20.22 5.20 0.16
N SER A 104 -19.82 5.54 1.37
CA SER A 104 -19.89 6.89 1.89
C SER A 104 -18.54 7.36 2.46
N GLN A 105 -18.16 8.57 2.12
CA GLN A 105 -16.98 9.23 2.67
C GLN A 105 -17.19 9.74 4.11
N LEU A 106 -18.42 9.67 4.64
CA LEU A 106 -18.74 10.09 6.01
C LEU A 106 -18.53 8.98 7.05
N ALA A 107 -18.04 7.80 6.64
CA ALA A 107 -17.66 6.75 7.58
C ALA A 107 -16.61 7.26 8.60
N PRO A 108 -16.61 6.78 9.85
CA PRO A 108 -17.40 5.67 10.36
C PRO A 108 -18.80 6.06 10.82
N TYR A 109 -19.75 5.17 10.57
CA TYR A 109 -21.13 5.24 11.01
C TYR A 109 -21.36 4.41 12.27
N ARG A 110 -22.33 4.83 13.09
CA ARG A 110 -22.79 4.10 14.28
C ARG A 110 -24.31 3.95 14.24
N TYR A 111 -24.81 2.80 14.55
CA TYR A 111 -26.25 2.59 14.78
C TYR A 111 -26.49 2.57 16.29
N ARG A 112 -27.28 3.52 16.78
CA ARG A 112 -27.56 3.72 18.22
C ARG A 112 -26.28 3.77 19.06
N GLY A 113 -25.28 4.51 18.58
CA GLY A 113 -23.99 4.68 19.28
C GLY A 113 -22.98 3.53 19.08
N VAL A 114 -23.36 2.40 18.46
CA VAL A 114 -22.49 1.24 18.26
C VAL A 114 -22.05 1.17 16.80
N PRO A 115 -20.75 1.13 16.49
CA PRO A 115 -20.25 0.96 15.13
C PRO A 115 -20.30 -0.53 14.73
N TYR A 116 -20.75 -0.81 13.51
CA TYR A 116 -20.81 -2.16 12.94
C TYR A 116 -20.01 -2.23 11.65
N ILE A 117 -19.45 -3.42 11.36
CA ILE A 117 -18.70 -3.70 10.13
C ILE A 117 -19.12 -5.05 9.54
N ARG A 118 -18.96 -5.21 8.22
CA ARG A 118 -19.17 -6.50 7.53
C ARG A 118 -17.89 -7.30 7.48
N VAL A 119 -17.96 -8.55 7.92
CA VAL A 119 -16.90 -9.55 7.80
C VAL A 119 -17.48 -10.76 7.07
N GLY A 120 -17.19 -10.90 5.79
CA GLY A 120 -17.88 -11.83 4.92
C GLY A 120 -19.38 -11.51 4.86
N ASN A 121 -20.23 -12.50 5.12
CA ASN A 121 -21.69 -12.33 5.18
C ASN A 121 -22.22 -12.00 6.60
N THR A 122 -21.36 -11.70 7.58
CA THR A 122 -21.76 -11.42 8.95
C THR A 122 -21.62 -9.93 9.31
N THR A 123 -22.52 -9.44 10.17
CA THR A 123 -22.45 -8.10 10.75
C THR A 123 -21.88 -8.21 12.16
N GLN A 124 -20.75 -7.55 12.42
CA GLN A 124 -20.03 -7.58 13.68
C GLN A 124 -19.88 -6.17 14.25
N ILE A 125 -19.64 -6.05 15.56
CA ILE A 125 -19.27 -4.79 16.17
C ILE A 125 -17.83 -4.47 15.73
N MET A 126 -17.63 -3.27 15.23
CA MET A 126 -16.31 -2.76 14.86
C MET A 126 -15.43 -2.58 16.11
N SER A 127 -14.16 -2.91 16.04
CA SER A 127 -13.23 -2.65 17.12
C SER A 127 -13.03 -1.14 17.35
N ASN A 128 -12.68 -0.75 18.59
CA ASN A 128 -12.39 0.65 18.90
C ASN A 128 -11.22 1.18 18.06
N ASP A 129 -10.21 0.36 17.82
CA ASP A 129 -9.02 0.75 17.05
C ASP A 129 -9.39 1.03 15.60
N GLU A 130 -10.19 0.17 14.98
CA GLU A 130 -10.68 0.34 13.61
C GLU A 130 -11.60 1.56 13.49
N TYR A 131 -12.52 1.75 14.45
CA TYR A 131 -13.37 2.93 14.51
C TYR A 131 -12.55 4.22 14.61
N THR A 132 -11.56 4.24 15.50
CA THR A 132 -10.67 5.38 15.71
C THR A 132 -9.86 5.67 14.46
N ARG A 133 -9.31 4.64 13.80
CA ARG A 133 -8.58 4.79 12.55
C ARG A 133 -9.46 5.42 11.46
N MET A 134 -10.65 4.90 11.22
CA MET A 134 -11.58 5.46 10.22
C MET A 134 -12.00 6.90 10.55
N LEU A 135 -12.14 7.23 11.84
CA LEU A 135 -12.44 8.60 12.26
C LEU A 135 -11.28 9.55 11.94
N PHE A 136 -10.04 9.13 12.21
CA PHE A 136 -8.85 9.90 11.84
C PHE A 136 -8.72 10.09 10.32
N GLU A 137 -8.97 9.05 9.53
CA GLU A 137 -8.94 9.13 8.07
C GLU A 137 -9.98 10.14 7.54
N ARG A 138 -11.19 10.16 8.11
CA ARG A 138 -12.21 11.15 7.76
C ARG A 138 -11.79 12.56 8.15
N MET A 139 -11.32 12.76 9.39
CA MET A 139 -10.84 14.06 9.85
C MET A 139 -9.67 14.55 8.99
N HIS A 140 -8.78 13.64 8.61
CA HIS A 140 -7.66 13.95 7.74
C HIS A 140 -8.14 14.40 6.34
N SER A 141 -9.21 13.81 5.78
CA SER A 141 -9.74 14.26 4.48
C SER A 141 -10.30 15.69 4.51
N GLU A 142 -10.81 16.13 5.67
CA GLU A 142 -11.36 17.46 5.88
C GLU A 142 -10.27 18.48 6.28
N GLN A 143 -9.32 18.08 7.11
CA GLN A 143 -8.28 18.94 7.72
C GLN A 143 -6.92 18.25 7.71
N ARG A 144 -6.31 18.10 6.53
CA ARG A 144 -4.96 17.54 6.41
C ARG A 144 -3.93 18.44 7.10
N TRP A 145 -2.97 17.82 7.80
CA TRP A 145 -1.89 18.54 8.45
C TRP A 145 -1.12 19.45 7.48
N GLU A 146 -0.86 18.97 6.28
CA GLU A 146 -0.08 19.66 5.25
C GLU A 146 -0.73 20.92 4.68
N ASN A 147 -2.09 21.01 4.68
CA ASN A 147 -2.85 22.14 4.16
C ASN A 147 -3.23 23.17 5.24
N GLN A 148 -2.83 22.94 6.49
CA GLN A 148 -3.01 23.90 7.55
C GLN A 148 -2.03 25.07 7.39
N PRO A 149 -2.37 26.27 7.91
CA PRO A 149 -1.46 27.41 7.90
C PRO A 149 -0.12 27.06 8.55
N ALA A 150 0.97 27.45 7.92
CA ALA A 150 2.29 27.46 8.53
C ALA A 150 2.40 28.73 9.39
N GLU A 151 1.89 28.67 10.62
CA GLU A 151 1.84 29.80 11.54
C GLU A 151 3.25 30.35 11.81
N GLY A 152 3.42 31.66 11.72
CA GLY A 152 4.70 32.32 11.92
C GLY A 152 5.69 32.20 10.75
N TRP A 153 5.35 31.43 9.70
CA TRP A 153 6.19 31.30 8.49
C TRP A 153 5.87 32.35 7.44
N THR A 154 6.91 32.80 6.78
CA THR A 154 6.83 33.72 5.63
C THR A 154 7.53 33.10 4.43
N VAL A 155 7.37 33.70 3.26
CA VAL A 155 8.10 33.26 2.05
C VAL A 155 9.62 33.40 2.18
N ASP A 156 10.08 34.28 3.08
CA ASP A 156 11.51 34.52 3.31
C ASP A 156 12.15 33.36 4.13
N ASP A 157 11.35 32.54 4.80
CA ASP A 157 11.79 31.35 5.51
C ASP A 157 11.98 30.14 4.57
N LEU A 158 11.64 30.32 3.29
CA LEU A 158 11.74 29.26 2.27
C LEU A 158 12.98 29.44 1.39
N ASP A 159 13.46 28.34 0.85
CA ASP A 159 14.53 28.32 -0.16
C ASP A 159 13.96 28.66 -1.55
N PHE A 160 14.13 29.91 -1.92
CA PHE A 160 13.67 30.45 -3.19
C PHE A 160 14.31 29.75 -4.40
N THR A 161 15.56 29.35 -4.30
CA THR A 161 16.25 28.62 -5.36
C THR A 161 15.61 27.28 -5.62
N GLU A 162 15.25 26.53 -4.56
CA GLU A 162 14.59 25.25 -4.66
C GLU A 162 13.15 25.40 -5.22
N ILE A 163 12.42 26.46 -4.85
CA ILE A 163 11.10 26.79 -5.43
C ILE A 163 11.23 27.01 -6.93
N ARG A 164 12.16 27.86 -7.36
CA ARG A 164 12.40 28.15 -8.78
C ARG A 164 12.77 26.90 -9.56
N ASN A 165 13.68 26.09 -9.05
CA ASN A 165 14.09 24.83 -9.69
C ASN A 165 12.91 23.89 -9.85
N THR A 166 12.04 23.79 -8.84
CA THR A 166 10.84 22.93 -8.88
C THR A 166 9.86 23.41 -9.96
N VAL A 167 9.58 24.71 -10.01
CA VAL A 167 8.67 25.29 -11.01
C VAL A 167 9.25 25.17 -12.42
N ALA A 168 10.55 25.50 -12.61
CA ALA A 168 11.22 25.38 -13.90
C ALA A 168 11.16 23.93 -14.44
N GLU A 169 11.39 22.96 -13.57
CA GLU A 169 11.31 21.55 -13.97
C GLU A 169 9.87 21.16 -14.31
N ALA A 170 8.88 21.58 -13.51
CA ALA A 170 7.47 21.31 -13.76
C ALA A 170 7.00 21.90 -15.10
N VAL A 171 7.43 23.09 -15.45
CA VAL A 171 7.16 23.74 -16.75
C VAL A 171 7.86 22.97 -17.88
N ARG A 172 9.14 22.63 -17.71
CA ARG A 172 9.94 21.90 -18.70
C ARG A 172 9.30 20.57 -19.12
N ILE A 173 8.71 19.84 -18.17
CA ILE A 173 8.05 18.54 -18.43
C ILE A 173 6.55 18.68 -18.73
N GLY A 174 6.02 19.93 -18.83
CA GLY A 174 4.64 20.20 -19.21
C GLY A 174 3.60 19.91 -18.12
N ARG A 175 4.00 19.84 -16.86
CA ARG A 175 3.12 19.58 -15.70
C ARG A 175 2.62 20.86 -15.02
N LEU A 176 3.19 22.01 -15.37
CA LEU A 176 2.79 23.35 -14.91
C LEU A 176 2.87 24.32 -16.06
N ASN A 177 1.93 25.27 -16.10
CA ASN A 177 2.01 26.40 -17.01
C ASN A 177 3.07 27.40 -16.51
N GLU A 178 3.65 28.16 -17.45
CA GLU A 178 4.61 29.20 -17.10
C GLU A 178 3.95 30.24 -16.20
N PRO A 179 4.53 30.58 -15.05
CA PRO A 179 3.94 31.54 -14.12
C PRO A 179 3.96 32.95 -14.70
N GLU A 180 2.91 33.72 -14.44
CA GLU A 180 2.79 35.13 -14.93
C GLU A 180 3.84 36.05 -14.31
N ARG A 181 4.21 35.79 -13.05
CA ARG A 181 5.21 36.51 -12.28
C ARG A 181 6.20 35.53 -11.69
N GLY A 182 7.44 35.95 -11.57
CA GLY A 182 8.51 35.10 -11.03
C GLY A 182 8.77 35.30 -9.54
N ASP A 183 7.87 35.94 -8.81
CA ASP A 183 8.03 36.12 -7.37
C ASP A 183 7.64 34.85 -6.59
N ALA A 184 8.16 34.71 -5.37
CA ALA A 184 7.98 33.51 -4.56
C ALA A 184 6.49 33.18 -4.30
N LYS A 185 5.64 34.21 -4.09
CA LYS A 185 4.21 34.01 -3.82
C LYS A 185 3.48 33.47 -5.05
N ASP A 186 3.83 33.97 -6.22
CA ASP A 186 3.24 33.53 -7.49
C ASP A 186 3.65 32.06 -7.81
N LEU A 187 4.93 31.74 -7.68
CA LEU A 187 5.43 30.40 -7.86
C LEU A 187 4.76 29.39 -6.89
N LEU A 188 4.62 29.77 -5.62
CA LEU A 188 3.95 28.94 -4.61
C LEU A 188 2.44 28.79 -4.86
N ARG A 189 1.76 29.83 -5.45
CA ARG A 189 0.36 29.70 -5.89
C ARG A 189 0.23 28.67 -7.01
N GLY A 190 1.13 28.73 -7.99
CA GLY A 190 1.17 27.73 -9.08
C GLY A 190 1.32 26.31 -8.59
N LEU A 191 2.12 26.10 -7.55
CA LEU A 191 2.27 24.81 -6.87
C LEU A 191 1.09 24.45 -5.94
N GLY A 192 0.17 25.38 -5.66
CA GLY A 192 -0.96 25.16 -4.74
C GLY A 192 -0.57 25.23 -3.26
N LEU A 193 0.57 25.83 -2.92
CA LEU A 193 1.15 25.88 -1.58
C LEU A 193 0.95 27.22 -0.86
N PHE A 194 0.41 28.23 -1.59
CA PHE A 194 0.05 29.53 -1.06
C PHE A 194 -1.31 29.94 -1.62
N ARG A 195 -2.26 30.29 -0.75
CA ARG A 195 -3.61 30.65 -1.15
C ARG A 195 -4.21 31.69 -0.18
N ASP A 196 -4.88 32.72 -0.70
CA ASP A 196 -5.59 33.73 0.09
C ASP A 196 -4.73 34.39 1.18
N GLY A 197 -3.44 34.61 0.91
CA GLY A 197 -2.49 35.16 1.87
C GLY A 197 -1.90 34.14 2.85
N VAL A 198 -2.32 32.89 2.78
CA VAL A 198 -1.92 31.80 3.69
C VAL A 198 -0.87 30.91 3.05
N LEU A 199 0.24 30.71 3.73
CA LEU A 199 1.26 29.71 3.41
C LEU A 199 0.91 28.39 4.10
N PHE A 200 0.91 27.27 3.35
CA PHE A 200 0.60 25.98 3.92
C PHE A 200 1.84 25.28 4.49
N ARG A 201 1.66 24.41 5.50
CA ARG A 201 2.74 23.59 6.11
C ARG A 201 3.50 22.77 5.08
N ALA A 202 2.83 22.30 4.02
CA ALA A 202 3.47 21.63 2.90
C ALA A 202 4.61 22.45 2.28
N ALA A 203 4.47 23.78 2.18
CA ALA A 203 5.52 24.64 1.67
C ALA A 203 6.76 24.65 2.55
N ALA A 204 6.58 24.63 3.88
CA ALA A 204 7.68 24.55 4.83
C ALA A 204 8.41 23.21 4.72
N VAL A 205 7.67 22.09 4.61
CA VAL A 205 8.26 20.75 4.42
C VAL A 205 9.06 20.66 3.12
N LEU A 206 8.53 21.25 2.02
CA LEU A 206 9.12 21.14 0.68
C LEU A 206 10.28 22.10 0.46
N PHE A 207 10.22 23.29 1.07
CA PHE A 207 11.13 24.40 0.75
C PHE A 207 11.69 25.12 1.98
N GLY A 208 11.36 24.72 3.19
CA GLY A 208 11.83 25.40 4.41
C GLY A 208 13.36 25.42 4.48
N LYS A 209 13.91 26.57 4.89
CA LYS A 209 15.32 26.69 5.22
C LYS A 209 15.68 25.87 6.43
N LYS A 210 16.86 25.23 6.43
CA LYS A 210 17.30 24.32 7.49
C LYS A 210 17.19 24.96 8.88
N GLU A 211 17.65 26.19 9.01
CA GLU A 211 17.71 26.93 10.29
C GLU A 211 16.32 27.06 10.93
N ARG A 212 15.28 27.23 10.11
CA ARG A 212 13.91 27.35 10.60
C ARG A 212 13.31 25.97 10.90
N LEU A 213 13.53 25.00 10.01
CA LEU A 213 13.04 23.63 10.19
C LEU A 213 13.58 22.97 11.46
N GLU A 214 14.84 23.22 11.81
CA GLU A 214 15.49 22.62 12.99
C GLU A 214 14.77 22.92 14.30
N PHE A 215 14.19 24.12 14.42
CA PHE A 215 13.47 24.53 15.62
C PHE A 215 11.98 24.26 15.57
N GLU A 216 11.33 24.45 14.42
CA GLU A 216 9.87 24.43 14.34
C GLU A 216 9.30 23.14 13.75
N MET A 217 10.07 22.46 12.93
CA MET A 217 9.67 21.19 12.29
C MET A 217 10.79 20.14 12.36
N PRO A 218 11.25 19.77 13.56
CA PRO A 218 12.35 18.80 13.75
C PRO A 218 12.05 17.43 13.16
N GLN A 219 10.79 17.14 12.89
CA GLN A 219 10.39 15.94 12.12
C GLN A 219 10.86 15.98 10.66
N CYS A 220 11.24 17.13 10.07
CA CYS A 220 11.90 17.18 8.77
C CYS A 220 13.34 16.64 8.86
N LEU A 221 13.43 15.36 9.23
CA LEU A 221 14.65 14.65 9.61
C LEU A 221 14.81 13.40 8.74
N LEU A 222 16.01 13.21 8.20
CA LEU A 222 16.50 11.99 7.60
C LEU A 222 17.57 11.37 8.49
N ARG A 223 17.39 10.12 8.87
CA ARG A 223 18.40 9.31 9.57
C ARG A 223 18.98 8.29 8.61
N ILE A 224 20.29 8.25 8.51
CA ILE A 224 21.00 7.26 7.69
C ILE A 224 21.91 6.48 8.64
N ALA A 225 21.77 5.15 8.64
CA ALA A 225 22.59 4.27 9.45
C ALA A 225 23.12 3.11 8.60
N ARG A 226 24.39 2.76 8.82
CA ARG A 226 25.01 1.53 8.36
C ARG A 226 25.35 0.67 9.57
N PHE A 227 24.76 -0.52 9.63
CA PHE A 227 24.98 -1.50 10.68
C PHE A 227 25.95 -2.57 10.21
N LYS A 228 26.68 -3.17 11.15
CA LYS A 228 27.47 -4.36 10.94
C LYS A 228 26.61 -5.58 11.29
N GLY A 229 26.56 -6.55 10.40
CA GLY A 229 25.75 -7.74 10.59
C GLY A 229 24.27 -7.53 10.22
N LEU A 230 23.37 -8.23 10.92
CA LEU A 230 21.95 -8.36 10.57
C LEU A 230 21.02 -7.59 11.51
N ASP A 231 21.55 -6.97 12.55
CA ASP A 231 20.78 -6.24 13.56
C ASP A 231 21.32 -4.81 13.79
N ARG A 232 20.73 -4.10 14.74
CA ARG A 232 21.06 -2.70 15.06
C ARG A 232 22.10 -2.57 16.22
N SER A 233 22.86 -3.60 16.50
CA SER A 233 23.74 -3.63 17.68
C SER A 233 25.03 -2.81 17.48
N GLU A 234 25.59 -2.76 16.28
CA GLU A 234 26.85 -2.07 15.98
C GLU A 234 26.70 -1.16 14.75
N PHE A 235 26.99 0.15 14.93
CA PHE A 235 26.99 1.13 13.86
C PHE A 235 28.37 1.19 13.18
N LEU A 236 28.39 1.10 11.87
CA LEU A 236 29.54 1.46 11.06
C LEU A 236 29.50 2.94 10.62
N ASP A 237 28.29 3.49 10.43
CA ASP A 237 28.05 4.90 10.14
C ASP A 237 26.66 5.28 10.68
N ASN A 238 26.51 6.51 11.21
CA ASN A 238 25.26 7.03 11.70
C ASN A 238 25.21 8.54 11.48
N ARG A 239 24.32 9.00 10.62
CA ARG A 239 24.16 10.40 10.24
C ARG A 239 22.72 10.85 10.38
N GLN A 240 22.53 12.12 10.74
CA GLN A 240 21.25 12.77 10.81
C GLN A 240 21.30 14.09 10.05
N PHE A 241 20.24 14.34 9.26
CA PHE A 241 20.14 15.54 8.44
C PHE A 241 18.76 16.15 8.62
N ILE A 242 18.72 17.42 8.99
CA ILE A 242 17.50 18.24 8.99
C ILE A 242 17.51 19.09 7.72
N GLY A 243 16.37 19.20 7.08
CA GLY A 243 16.21 19.99 5.85
C GLY A 243 14.84 19.77 5.20
N ASN A 244 14.62 20.46 4.12
CA ASN A 244 13.42 20.27 3.31
C ASN A 244 13.45 18.91 2.57
N ALA A 245 12.28 18.44 2.14
CA ALA A 245 12.12 17.10 1.57
C ALA A 245 13.03 16.85 0.36
N PHE A 246 13.23 17.84 -0.52
CA PHE A 246 14.09 17.71 -1.70
C PHE A 246 15.56 17.59 -1.33
N SER A 247 16.04 18.43 -0.40
CA SER A 247 17.41 18.35 0.08
C SER A 247 17.70 17.04 0.79
N LEU A 248 16.73 16.52 1.59
CA LEU A 248 16.87 15.23 2.27
C LEU A 248 16.86 14.06 1.29
N LEU A 249 15.96 14.09 0.29
CA LEU A 249 15.94 13.07 -0.77
C LEU A 249 17.26 13.04 -1.55
N SER A 250 17.77 14.23 -1.94
CA SER A 250 19.06 14.34 -2.64
C SER A 250 20.21 13.77 -1.81
N ARG A 251 20.25 14.08 -0.49
CA ARG A 251 21.26 13.52 0.42
C ARG A 251 21.16 12.01 0.55
N ALA A 252 19.95 11.45 0.64
CA ALA A 252 19.76 10.01 0.69
C ALA A 252 20.25 9.32 -0.58
N VAL A 253 19.89 9.86 -1.75
CA VAL A 253 20.35 9.33 -3.05
C VAL A 253 21.87 9.44 -3.21
N THR A 254 22.46 10.58 -2.84
CA THR A 254 23.93 10.76 -2.87
C THR A 254 24.61 9.74 -1.96
N PHE A 255 24.12 9.57 -0.72
CA PHE A 255 24.67 8.59 0.21
C PHE A 255 24.59 7.15 -0.33
N LEU A 256 23.48 6.79 -1.00
CA LEU A 256 23.34 5.50 -1.67
C LEU A 256 24.42 5.30 -2.74
N ASN A 257 24.64 6.29 -3.59
CA ASN A 257 25.62 6.22 -4.67
C ASN A 257 27.06 6.16 -4.15
N ASP A 258 27.37 6.89 -3.08
CA ASP A 258 28.72 6.95 -2.51
C ASP A 258 29.07 5.72 -1.66
N THR A 259 28.06 5.09 -1.04
CA THR A 259 28.28 4.04 -0.04
C THR A 259 28.35 2.65 -0.67
N PHE A 260 27.66 2.43 -1.79
CA PHE A 260 27.64 1.09 -2.39
C PHE A 260 28.69 0.93 -3.48
N PRO A 261 29.50 -0.15 -3.38
CA PRO A 261 30.39 -0.51 -4.46
C PRO A 261 29.54 -0.84 -5.70
N ILE A 262 29.87 -0.19 -6.78
CA ILE A 262 29.35 -0.51 -8.09
C ILE A 262 30.06 -1.79 -8.53
N ALA A 263 29.30 -2.89 -8.67
CA ALA A 263 29.85 -4.10 -9.26
C ALA A 263 30.12 -3.82 -10.74
N SER A 264 31.38 -3.87 -11.12
CA SER A 264 31.81 -3.59 -12.49
C SER A 264 32.10 -4.89 -13.21
N ARG A 265 31.50 -5.08 -14.38
CA ARG A 265 31.81 -6.22 -15.25
C ARG A 265 32.10 -5.76 -16.67
N PHE A 266 32.97 -6.50 -17.34
CA PHE A 266 33.18 -6.38 -18.78
C PHE A 266 32.40 -7.49 -19.49
N GLU A 267 31.60 -7.17 -20.48
CA GLU A 267 31.02 -8.16 -21.37
C GLU A 267 32.03 -8.49 -22.50
N SER A 268 32.13 -9.80 -22.79
CA SER A 268 33.01 -10.24 -23.90
C SER A 268 32.56 -9.59 -25.22
N GLY A 269 33.49 -8.87 -25.87
CA GLY A 269 33.21 -8.15 -27.13
C GLY A 269 32.76 -6.70 -26.98
N LYS A 270 32.63 -6.17 -25.75
CA LYS A 270 32.39 -4.75 -25.49
C LYS A 270 33.57 -4.13 -24.78
N LEU A 271 33.96 -2.92 -25.20
CA LEU A 271 35.03 -2.15 -24.58
C LEU A 271 34.55 -1.41 -23.31
N GLU A 272 33.24 -1.23 -23.21
CA GLU A 272 32.61 -0.47 -22.13
C GLU A 272 32.45 -1.32 -20.88
N ARG A 273 32.78 -0.76 -19.74
CA ARG A 273 32.55 -1.31 -18.42
C ARG A 273 31.06 -1.12 -18.08
N ILE A 274 30.39 -2.18 -17.65
CA ILE A 274 29.03 -2.12 -17.12
C ILE A 274 29.11 -2.02 -15.62
N ASP A 275 28.61 -0.92 -15.08
CA ASP A 275 28.55 -0.64 -13.67
C ASP A 275 27.15 -0.98 -13.15
N GLU A 276 27.05 -2.02 -12.31
CA GLU A 276 25.79 -2.48 -11.72
C GLU A 276 25.74 -2.07 -10.22
N PRO A 277 24.93 -1.08 -9.86
CA PRO A 277 24.76 -0.72 -8.45
C PRO A 277 24.08 -1.86 -7.69
N LEU A 278 24.47 -2.04 -6.42
CA LEU A 278 23.98 -3.12 -5.56
C LEU A 278 22.45 -3.12 -5.40
N TYR A 279 21.86 -1.94 -5.34
CA TYR A 279 20.41 -1.72 -5.32
C TYR A 279 20.01 -0.83 -6.49
N PRO A 280 18.91 -1.11 -7.22
CA PRO A 280 18.48 -0.32 -8.38
C PRO A 280 18.20 1.13 -7.97
N PRO A 281 18.90 2.14 -8.55
CA PRO A 281 18.74 3.54 -8.13
C PRO A 281 17.32 4.07 -8.28
N LEU A 282 16.58 3.65 -9.33
CA LEU A 282 15.21 4.07 -9.53
C LEU A 282 14.26 3.46 -8.48
N ALA A 283 14.45 2.19 -8.10
CA ALA A 283 13.63 1.54 -7.08
C ALA A 283 13.87 2.14 -5.69
N THR A 284 15.12 2.41 -5.33
CA THR A 284 15.45 3.02 -4.04
C THR A 284 15.01 4.48 -3.96
N ARG A 285 15.11 5.24 -5.07
CA ARG A 285 14.57 6.61 -5.17
C ARG A 285 13.06 6.61 -4.99
N GLU A 286 12.33 5.69 -5.62
CA GLU A 286 10.88 5.57 -5.48
C GLU A 286 10.49 5.25 -4.04
N ALA A 287 11.16 4.30 -3.38
CA ALA A 287 10.93 4.00 -1.97
C ALA A 287 11.14 5.22 -1.06
N LEU A 288 12.21 6.00 -1.31
CA LEU A 288 12.50 7.22 -0.56
C LEU A 288 11.47 8.32 -0.83
N ALA A 289 11.08 8.54 -2.09
CA ALA A 289 10.07 9.53 -2.46
C ALA A 289 8.73 9.20 -1.78
N ASN A 290 8.31 7.93 -1.83
CA ASN A 290 7.11 7.45 -1.15
C ASN A 290 7.21 7.64 0.38
N ALA A 291 8.38 7.40 0.97
CA ALA A 291 8.61 7.63 2.40
C ALA A 291 8.40 9.10 2.80
N PHE A 292 8.76 10.08 1.94
CA PHE A 292 8.47 11.49 2.18
C PHE A 292 7.01 11.87 1.89
N CYS A 293 6.40 11.33 0.84
CA CYS A 293 5.03 11.66 0.45
C CYS A 293 3.98 11.09 1.41
N HIS A 294 4.19 9.89 1.93
CA HIS A 294 3.21 9.18 2.77
C HIS A 294 3.46 9.30 4.28
N ARG A 295 4.51 9.98 4.68
CA ARG A 295 4.85 10.17 6.07
C ARG A 295 3.79 10.96 6.83
N ASP A 296 3.56 10.62 8.09
CA ASP A 296 2.80 11.46 9.01
C ASP A 296 3.68 12.56 9.62
N TYR A 297 3.58 13.77 9.08
CA TYR A 297 4.30 14.94 9.56
C TYR A 297 3.71 15.55 10.83
N SER A 298 2.56 15.10 11.31
CA SER A 298 1.97 15.55 12.57
C SER A 298 2.70 14.96 13.79
N ILE A 299 3.43 13.87 13.60
CA ILE A 299 4.18 13.19 14.67
C ILE A 299 5.54 13.83 14.84
N GLY A 300 5.71 14.61 15.92
CA GLY A 300 6.99 15.18 16.31
C GLY A 300 8.01 14.09 16.69
N GLY A 301 9.30 14.37 16.53
CA GLY A 301 10.39 13.43 16.86
C GLY A 301 10.54 12.25 15.90
N SER A 302 9.76 12.20 14.84
CA SER A 302 9.79 11.17 13.81
C SER A 302 10.79 11.49 12.69
N SER A 303 11.07 10.52 11.78
CA SER A 303 12.03 10.70 10.69
C SER A 303 11.73 9.80 9.50
N VAL A 304 12.32 10.10 8.34
CA VAL A 304 12.58 9.09 7.32
C VAL A 304 13.90 8.41 7.69
N GLY A 305 13.90 7.08 7.71
CA GLY A 305 15.07 6.26 8.01
C GLY A 305 15.58 5.53 6.78
N LEU A 306 16.92 5.51 6.61
CA LEU A 306 17.62 4.74 5.60
C LEU A 306 18.64 3.87 6.32
N ALA A 307 18.40 2.56 6.40
CA ALA A 307 19.21 1.63 7.19
C ALA A 307 19.82 0.55 6.31
N PHE A 308 21.11 0.34 6.45
CA PHE A 308 21.89 -0.66 5.72
C PHE A 308 22.36 -1.75 6.67
N TYR A 309 22.16 -2.98 6.27
CA TYR A 309 22.65 -4.19 6.91
C TYR A 309 23.46 -5.01 5.91
N ASP A 310 24.13 -6.03 6.38
CA ASP A 310 24.93 -6.89 5.48
C ASP A 310 24.06 -7.66 4.47
N ASP A 311 22.78 -7.88 4.78
CA ASP A 311 21.83 -8.64 3.95
C ASP A 311 20.71 -7.82 3.29
N ARG A 312 20.54 -6.54 3.67
CA ARG A 312 19.39 -5.74 3.20
C ARG A 312 19.59 -4.24 3.34
N LEU A 313 18.76 -3.52 2.59
CA LEU A 313 18.48 -2.10 2.73
C LEU A 313 17.05 -1.91 3.20
N GLU A 314 16.83 -1.04 4.20
CA GLU A 314 15.52 -0.64 4.69
C GLU A 314 15.31 0.87 4.50
N VAL A 315 14.15 1.23 3.92
CA VAL A 315 13.63 2.61 3.89
C VAL A 315 12.39 2.63 4.78
N THR A 316 12.44 3.40 5.86
CA THR A 316 11.36 3.47 6.85
C THR A 316 10.79 4.87 6.92
N SER A 317 9.48 5.00 6.93
CA SER A 317 8.79 6.27 7.21
C SER A 317 7.83 6.11 8.38
N THR A 318 7.70 7.16 9.19
CA THR A 318 6.72 7.21 10.28
C THR A 318 5.33 7.44 9.71
N GLY A 319 4.38 6.64 10.13
CA GLY A 319 3.00 6.61 9.68
C GLY A 319 2.50 5.18 9.52
N ILE A 320 1.26 5.03 9.11
CA ILE A 320 0.61 3.75 8.85
C ILE A 320 0.11 3.71 7.40
N LEU A 321 -0.28 2.54 6.94
CA LEU A 321 -1.04 2.41 5.71
C LEU A 321 -2.49 2.85 5.96
N HIS A 322 -2.97 3.79 5.16
CA HIS A 322 -4.29 4.38 5.30
C HIS A 322 -5.29 3.80 4.30
N PHE A 323 -6.56 4.15 4.45
CA PHE A 323 -7.64 3.79 3.53
C PHE A 323 -7.87 2.28 3.37
N GLY A 324 -7.55 1.50 4.41
CA GLY A 324 -7.71 0.05 4.42
C GLY A 324 -6.74 -0.72 3.54
N GLN A 325 -5.68 -0.08 3.06
CA GLN A 325 -4.63 -0.74 2.29
C GLN A 325 -3.80 -1.67 3.18
N THR A 326 -3.42 -2.81 2.64
CA THR A 326 -2.47 -3.74 3.25
C THR A 326 -1.12 -3.70 2.51
N PRO A 327 -0.02 -4.19 3.10
CA PRO A 327 1.25 -4.31 2.41
C PRO A 327 1.16 -5.08 1.09
N GLU A 328 0.31 -6.10 1.03
CA GLU A 328 0.07 -6.92 -0.16
C GLU A 328 -0.64 -6.15 -1.27
N ASP A 329 -1.61 -5.30 -0.91
CA ASP A 329 -2.37 -4.48 -1.87
C ASP A 329 -1.47 -3.50 -2.62
N LEU A 330 -0.37 -3.05 -2.00
CA LEU A 330 0.57 -2.12 -2.62
C LEU A 330 1.32 -2.71 -3.83
N PHE A 331 1.37 -4.03 -3.94
CA PHE A 331 1.95 -4.74 -5.10
C PHE A 331 0.91 -5.12 -6.16
N LEU A 332 -0.35 -4.74 -5.98
CA LEU A 332 -1.43 -4.92 -6.93
C LEU A 332 -1.79 -3.56 -7.57
N PRO A 333 -2.44 -3.55 -8.75
CA PRO A 333 -2.97 -2.32 -9.32
C PRO A 333 -3.94 -1.61 -8.35
N HIS A 334 -3.60 -0.39 -7.94
CA HIS A 334 -4.40 0.41 -7.02
C HIS A 334 -4.37 1.90 -7.39
N GLU A 335 -5.33 2.66 -6.91
CA GLU A 335 -5.29 4.13 -7.01
C GLU A 335 -4.24 4.70 -6.04
N SER A 336 -3.48 5.69 -6.51
CA SER A 336 -2.60 6.47 -5.66
C SER A 336 -3.42 7.36 -4.71
N ARG A 337 -3.32 7.13 -3.42
CA ARG A 337 -3.97 7.91 -2.36
C ARG A 337 -2.94 8.40 -1.35
N PRO A 338 -2.16 9.42 -1.70
CA PRO A 338 -1.11 9.91 -0.81
C PRO A 338 -1.71 10.51 0.46
N TRP A 339 -1.05 10.25 1.60
CA TRP A 339 -1.41 10.87 2.88
C TRP A 339 -1.23 12.39 2.86
N ASN A 340 -0.22 12.88 2.12
CA ASN A 340 0.04 14.30 1.91
C ASN A 340 -0.09 14.69 0.43
N PRO A 341 -1.31 14.89 -0.10
CA PRO A 341 -1.55 15.17 -1.52
C PRO A 341 -0.82 16.40 -2.06
N LEU A 342 -0.63 17.48 -1.27
CA LEU A 342 0.10 18.69 -1.73
C LEU A 342 1.60 18.39 -1.88
N ILE A 343 2.17 17.66 -0.94
CA ILE A 343 3.58 17.23 -1.01
C ILE A 343 3.76 16.29 -2.20
N ALA A 344 2.92 15.26 -2.31
CA ALA A 344 2.98 14.29 -3.40
C ALA A 344 2.80 14.96 -4.77
N ARG A 345 1.82 15.87 -4.91
CA ARG A 345 1.62 16.65 -6.14
C ARG A 345 2.87 17.44 -6.52
N THR A 346 3.56 18.04 -5.56
CA THR A 346 4.78 18.81 -5.84
C THR A 346 5.94 17.88 -6.28
N PHE A 347 6.05 16.69 -5.68
CA PHE A 347 6.98 15.64 -6.13
C PHE A 347 6.66 15.16 -7.56
N TYR A 348 5.37 14.98 -7.86
CA TYR A 348 4.91 14.66 -9.22
C TYR A 348 5.24 15.78 -10.20
N MET A 349 4.91 17.03 -9.89
CA MET A 349 5.24 18.18 -10.74
C MET A 349 6.73 18.26 -11.05
N ARG A 350 7.59 17.88 -10.10
CA ARG A 350 9.04 17.83 -10.29
C ARG A 350 9.53 16.57 -11.05
N GLY A 351 8.65 15.66 -11.44
CA GLY A 351 9.01 14.43 -12.15
C GLY A 351 9.69 13.37 -11.28
N ILE A 352 9.53 13.46 -9.96
CA ILE A 352 10.16 12.51 -9.01
C ILE A 352 9.31 11.25 -8.86
N ILE A 353 7.98 11.40 -8.81
CA ILE A 353 7.02 10.28 -8.71
C ILE A 353 6.00 10.33 -9.84
N GLU A 354 5.25 9.22 -10.00
CA GLU A 354 4.10 9.10 -10.89
C GLU A 354 2.79 9.09 -10.08
N GLU A 355 1.65 9.47 -10.71
CA GLU A 355 0.34 9.59 -10.02
C GLU A 355 -0.54 8.35 -10.11
N TRP A 356 -0.20 7.36 -10.96
CA TRP A 356 -1.11 6.27 -11.32
C TRP A 356 -1.07 5.04 -10.40
N GLY A 357 -0.48 5.14 -9.19
CA GLY A 357 -0.41 4.02 -8.24
C GLY A 357 0.45 2.84 -8.72
N ARG A 358 1.37 3.08 -9.63
CA ARG A 358 2.27 2.05 -10.19
C ARG A 358 3.66 2.03 -9.53
N GLY A 359 3.98 3.01 -8.70
CA GLY A 359 5.33 3.21 -8.15
C GLY A 359 5.85 2.00 -7.38
N THR A 360 5.04 1.40 -6.51
CA THR A 360 5.42 0.21 -5.74
C THR A 360 5.54 -1.04 -6.60
N ILE A 361 4.70 -1.19 -7.63
CA ILE A 361 4.78 -2.29 -8.59
C ILE A 361 6.07 -2.16 -9.42
N GLU A 362 6.38 -0.96 -9.90
CA GLU A 362 7.59 -0.69 -10.69
C GLU A 362 8.85 -0.85 -9.85
N LEU A 363 8.84 -0.38 -8.61
CA LEU A 363 9.90 -0.60 -7.63
C LEU A 363 10.20 -2.10 -7.47
N ALA A 364 9.17 -2.95 -7.36
CA ALA A 364 9.33 -4.40 -7.24
C ALA A 364 9.89 -5.00 -8.53
N ASN A 365 9.37 -4.60 -9.69
CA ASN A 365 9.86 -5.07 -10.99
C ASN A 365 11.33 -4.70 -11.22
N LEU A 366 11.73 -3.48 -10.88
CA LEU A 366 13.12 -3.02 -10.99
C LEU A 366 14.05 -3.81 -10.07
N ALA A 367 13.62 -4.10 -8.84
CA ALA A 367 14.40 -4.90 -7.90
C ALA A 367 14.61 -6.33 -8.43
N VAL A 368 13.55 -6.97 -8.91
CA VAL A 368 13.62 -8.32 -9.49
C VAL A 368 14.45 -8.35 -10.77
N ALA A 369 14.31 -7.35 -11.65
CA ALA A 369 15.10 -7.22 -12.87
C ALA A 369 16.61 -7.05 -12.57
N ALA A 370 16.95 -6.40 -11.46
CA ALA A 370 18.34 -6.27 -10.97
C ALA A 370 18.84 -7.53 -10.23
N GLY A 371 18.06 -8.60 -10.20
CA GLY A 371 18.45 -9.88 -9.56
C GLY A 371 18.31 -9.89 -8.04
N LEU A 372 17.55 -8.98 -7.46
CA LEU A 372 17.18 -9.01 -6.04
C LEU A 372 15.92 -9.83 -5.80
N PRO A 373 15.69 -10.33 -4.57
CA PRO A 373 14.37 -10.81 -4.16
C PRO A 373 13.30 -9.72 -4.33
N HIS A 374 12.04 -10.16 -4.45
CA HIS A 374 10.91 -9.23 -4.40
C HIS A 374 10.96 -8.43 -3.10
N PRO A 375 10.85 -7.09 -3.15
CA PRO A 375 10.87 -6.26 -1.95
C PRO A 375 9.73 -6.62 -1.00
N GLU A 376 9.96 -6.38 0.28
CA GLU A 376 8.98 -6.57 1.34
C GLU A 376 8.48 -5.18 1.78
N ILE A 377 7.19 -5.05 2.04
CA ILE A 377 6.61 -3.88 2.72
C ILE A 377 6.03 -4.39 4.03
N GLU A 378 6.33 -3.71 5.12
CA GLU A 378 5.88 -4.07 6.46
C GLU A 378 5.38 -2.82 7.18
N GLU A 379 4.21 -2.94 7.82
CA GLU A 379 3.71 -1.95 8.78
C GLU A 379 3.91 -2.48 10.19
N HIS A 380 4.72 -1.80 10.97
CA HIS A 380 4.96 -2.16 12.37
C HIS A 380 5.32 -0.92 13.21
N GLY A 381 4.74 -0.81 14.42
CA GLY A 381 5.08 0.24 15.38
C GLY A 381 4.88 1.67 14.87
N ASN A 382 3.78 1.94 14.15
CA ASN A 382 3.49 3.21 13.48
C ASN A 382 4.57 3.62 12.45
N CYS A 383 5.20 2.65 11.83
CA CYS A 383 6.15 2.87 10.74
C CYS A 383 5.83 1.94 9.57
N VAL A 384 6.02 2.44 8.36
CA VAL A 384 6.02 1.64 7.13
C VAL A 384 7.45 1.49 6.66
N THR A 385 7.89 0.25 6.45
CA THR A 385 9.25 -0.09 6.02
C THR A 385 9.21 -0.82 4.69
N VAL A 386 9.93 -0.29 3.70
CA VAL A 386 10.24 -0.97 2.45
C VAL A 386 11.61 -1.60 2.57
N ARG A 387 11.69 -2.92 2.35
CA ARG A 387 12.92 -3.70 2.54
C ARG A 387 13.37 -4.35 1.24
N PHE A 388 14.59 -4.05 0.82
CA PHE A 388 15.29 -4.70 -0.30
C PHE A 388 16.29 -5.70 0.27
N ARG A 389 16.00 -6.99 0.16
CA ARG A 389 16.93 -8.04 0.57
C ARG A 389 17.92 -8.37 -0.53
N ARG A 390 19.06 -8.92 -0.11
CA ARG A 390 20.03 -9.55 -1.00
C ARG A 390 19.88 -11.06 -0.91
N TYR A 391 20.10 -11.74 -1.99
CA TYR A 391 20.33 -13.18 -1.92
C TYR A 391 21.66 -13.45 -1.17
N SER A 392 21.73 -14.53 -0.40
CA SER A 392 23.00 -15.03 0.09
C SER A 392 23.95 -15.26 -1.10
N SER A 393 25.27 -15.20 -0.85
CA SER A 393 26.27 -15.37 -1.92
C SER A 393 26.03 -16.64 -2.76
N GLU A 394 25.59 -17.71 -2.12
CA GLU A 394 25.28 -18.98 -2.79
C GLU A 394 24.03 -18.89 -3.70
N ILE A 395 22.97 -18.20 -3.23
CA ILE A 395 21.77 -17.99 -4.01
C ILE A 395 22.06 -17.05 -5.20
N ALA A 396 22.81 -15.98 -4.98
CA ALA A 396 23.21 -15.05 -6.03
C ALA A 396 24.05 -15.76 -7.12
N GLN A 397 24.93 -16.68 -6.71
CA GLN A 397 25.72 -17.48 -7.64
C GLN A 397 24.85 -18.45 -8.43
N GLY A 398 23.85 -19.06 -7.79
CA GLY A 398 22.88 -19.92 -8.45
C GLY A 398 22.05 -19.18 -9.51
N HIS A 399 21.59 -17.96 -9.22
CA HIS A 399 20.88 -17.16 -10.21
C HIS A 399 21.75 -16.76 -11.41
N LYS A 400 23.02 -16.43 -11.18
CA LYS A 400 23.99 -16.19 -12.28
C LYS A 400 24.17 -17.42 -13.18
N GLN A 401 23.97 -18.62 -12.65
CA GLN A 401 23.97 -19.87 -13.40
C GLN A 401 22.62 -20.19 -14.06
N GLY A 402 21.65 -19.28 -13.99
CA GLY A 402 20.30 -19.45 -14.54
C GLY A 402 19.46 -20.51 -13.81
N LEU A 403 19.62 -20.60 -12.50
CA LEU A 403 18.80 -21.49 -11.65
C LEU A 403 17.61 -20.72 -11.07
N THR A 404 16.50 -21.41 -10.94
CA THR A 404 15.31 -20.90 -10.23
C THR A 404 15.54 -20.92 -8.71
N ASN A 405 14.80 -20.09 -7.97
CA ASN A 405 14.81 -20.10 -6.49
C ASN A 405 14.61 -21.49 -5.90
N GLN A 406 13.80 -22.31 -6.53
CA GLN A 406 13.53 -23.68 -6.11
C GLN A 406 14.72 -24.59 -6.33
N GLN A 407 15.35 -24.51 -7.50
CA GLN A 407 16.57 -25.27 -7.80
C GLN A 407 17.71 -24.93 -6.85
N ILE A 408 17.82 -23.66 -6.48
CA ILE A 408 18.81 -23.19 -5.49
C ILE A 408 18.52 -23.78 -4.10
N LYS A 409 17.25 -23.77 -3.65
CA LYS A 409 16.86 -24.39 -2.37
C LYS A 409 17.14 -25.91 -2.34
N ILE A 410 16.93 -26.59 -3.45
CA ILE A 410 17.27 -28.01 -3.59
C ILE A 410 18.77 -28.21 -3.43
N LEU A 411 19.60 -27.40 -4.12
CA LEU A 411 21.06 -27.46 -4.01
C LEU A 411 21.56 -27.19 -2.59
N GLN A 412 21.03 -26.16 -1.94
CA GLN A 412 21.39 -25.84 -0.55
C GLN A 412 21.05 -26.98 0.41
N LEU A 413 19.86 -27.58 0.26
CA LEU A 413 19.48 -28.73 1.07
C LEU A 413 20.43 -29.90 0.88
N LEU A 414 20.78 -30.23 -0.37
CA LEU A 414 21.68 -31.33 -0.69
C LEU A 414 23.11 -31.05 -0.19
N LYS A 415 23.61 -29.81 -0.30
CA LYS A 415 24.91 -29.41 0.27
C LYS A 415 24.93 -29.53 1.79
N PHE A 416 23.84 -29.19 2.46
CA PHE A 416 23.75 -29.22 3.92
C PHE A 416 23.54 -30.62 4.49
N LYS A 417 22.68 -31.46 3.88
CA LYS A 417 22.32 -32.77 4.39
C LYS A 417 22.98 -33.97 3.66
N GLY A 418 23.69 -33.69 2.56
CA GLY A 418 24.32 -34.73 1.74
C GLY A 418 23.32 -35.47 0.83
N ALA A 419 23.57 -36.69 0.52
CA ALA A 419 22.77 -37.51 -0.39
C ALA A 419 21.38 -37.83 0.16
N LEU A 420 20.30 -37.34 -0.49
CA LEU A 420 18.92 -37.54 -0.06
C LEU A 420 18.05 -38.22 -1.13
N PRO A 421 17.09 -39.08 -0.72
CA PRO A 421 16.09 -39.58 -1.63
C PRO A 421 15.05 -38.52 -1.98
N LEU A 422 14.44 -38.63 -3.16
CA LEU A 422 13.43 -37.67 -3.65
C LEU A 422 12.32 -37.35 -2.64
N ARG A 423 11.86 -38.40 -1.91
CA ARG A 423 10.80 -38.26 -0.91
C ARG A 423 11.19 -37.33 0.24
N GLU A 424 12.44 -37.41 0.67
CA GLU A 424 12.96 -36.61 1.78
C GLU A 424 13.23 -35.20 1.37
N ILE A 425 13.74 -34.94 0.14
CA ILE A 425 13.87 -33.63 -0.44
C ILE A 425 12.50 -32.95 -0.49
N HIS A 426 11.48 -33.63 -0.99
CA HIS A 426 10.12 -33.11 -1.08
C HIS A 426 9.53 -32.78 0.30
N ALA A 427 9.69 -33.66 1.28
CA ALA A 427 9.17 -33.49 2.64
C ALA A 427 9.86 -32.32 3.37
N THR A 428 11.19 -32.17 3.23
CA THR A 428 11.97 -31.13 3.92
C THR A 428 11.70 -29.74 3.36
N LEU A 429 11.53 -29.63 2.04
CA LEU A 429 11.33 -28.32 1.41
C LEU A 429 9.87 -27.82 1.48
N GLY A 430 8.92 -28.66 1.92
CA GLY A 430 7.50 -28.28 2.08
C GLY A 430 6.88 -27.72 0.78
N LEU A 431 7.36 -28.16 -0.36
CA LEU A 431 7.07 -27.57 -1.64
C LEU A 431 5.59 -27.72 -2.00
N LYS A 432 4.94 -26.63 -2.38
CA LYS A 432 3.63 -26.65 -3.07
C LYS A 432 3.68 -27.43 -4.41
N LEU A 433 4.85 -27.87 -4.83
CA LEU A 433 5.08 -28.63 -6.04
C LEU A 433 4.75 -30.12 -5.86
N ASN A 434 4.14 -30.66 -6.91
CA ASN A 434 3.99 -32.10 -7.01
C ASN A 434 5.37 -32.77 -7.25
N LYS A 435 5.47 -34.05 -6.95
CA LYS A 435 6.70 -34.83 -7.14
C LYS A 435 7.25 -34.85 -8.58
N ARG A 436 6.41 -34.48 -9.56
CA ARG A 436 6.80 -34.42 -10.97
C ARG A 436 7.68 -33.17 -11.20
N GLY A 437 7.26 -32.00 -10.71
CA GLY A 437 8.04 -30.76 -10.82
C GLY A 437 9.40 -30.87 -10.14
N LEU A 438 9.46 -31.49 -8.94
CA LEU A 438 10.74 -31.74 -8.26
C LEU A 438 11.68 -32.63 -9.09
N ARG A 439 11.17 -33.64 -9.80
CA ARG A 439 12.00 -34.47 -10.69
C ARG A 439 12.54 -33.70 -11.88
N GLU A 440 11.74 -32.79 -12.43
CA GLU A 440 12.18 -31.91 -13.54
C GLU A 440 13.31 -30.97 -13.08
N ASP A 441 13.18 -30.36 -11.91
CA ASP A 441 14.21 -29.50 -11.34
C ASP A 441 15.52 -30.25 -11.07
N LEU A 442 15.44 -31.45 -10.50
CA LEU A 442 16.61 -32.30 -10.27
C LEU A 442 17.28 -32.74 -11.59
N LYS A 443 16.50 -32.98 -12.65
CA LYS A 443 17.05 -33.25 -13.99
C LYS A 443 17.79 -32.05 -14.55
N ILE A 444 17.22 -30.84 -14.44
CA ILE A 444 17.86 -29.61 -14.89
C ILE A 444 19.18 -29.40 -14.15
N LEU A 445 19.17 -29.57 -12.82
CA LEU A 445 20.38 -29.47 -12.01
C LEU A 445 21.44 -30.52 -12.39
N LYS A 446 21.03 -31.73 -12.75
CA LYS A 446 21.92 -32.79 -13.24
C LYS A 446 22.52 -32.43 -14.59
N ILE A 447 21.71 -31.94 -15.55
CA ILE A 447 22.18 -31.47 -16.86
C ILE A 447 23.21 -30.35 -16.72
N LYS A 448 23.03 -29.46 -15.73
CA LYS A 448 23.96 -28.38 -15.42
C LYS A 448 25.20 -28.85 -14.64
N GLY A 449 25.34 -30.12 -14.33
CA GLY A 449 26.49 -30.67 -13.60
C GLY A 449 26.57 -30.25 -12.12
N LEU A 450 25.43 -29.95 -11.50
CA LEU A 450 25.38 -29.46 -10.12
C LEU A 450 24.96 -30.50 -9.12
N VAL A 451 24.30 -31.58 -9.60
CA VAL A 451 23.90 -32.73 -8.80
C VAL A 451 24.02 -34.02 -9.60
N GLU A 452 24.18 -35.13 -8.92
CA GLU A 452 24.13 -36.43 -9.52
C GLU A 452 23.17 -37.36 -8.76
N SER A 453 22.73 -38.44 -9.41
CA SER A 453 21.91 -39.48 -8.79
C SER A 453 22.75 -40.73 -8.51
N ILE A 454 22.76 -41.20 -7.27
CA ILE A 454 23.43 -42.41 -6.85
C ILE A 454 22.41 -43.52 -6.69
N GLY A 455 22.71 -44.70 -7.19
CA GLY A 455 21.84 -45.88 -7.14
C GLY A 455 20.74 -45.90 -8.19
N THR A 456 20.03 -46.99 -8.29
CA THR A 456 18.97 -47.23 -9.28
C THR A 456 17.63 -47.57 -8.59
N GLY A 457 16.52 -47.23 -9.26
CA GLY A 457 15.17 -47.56 -8.82
C GLY A 457 14.66 -46.74 -7.62
N ARG A 458 13.86 -47.40 -6.76
CA ARG A 458 13.21 -46.73 -5.60
C ARG A 458 14.17 -46.26 -4.52
N GLY A 459 15.42 -46.73 -4.49
CA GLY A 459 16.46 -46.33 -3.54
C GLY A 459 17.42 -45.24 -4.03
N SER A 460 17.22 -44.64 -5.21
CA SER A 460 18.09 -43.63 -5.74
C SER A 460 18.10 -42.38 -4.86
N ARG A 461 19.31 -41.88 -4.60
CA ARG A 461 19.56 -40.63 -3.85
C ARG A 461 20.18 -39.57 -4.75
N TRP A 462 19.96 -38.32 -4.44
CA TRP A 462 20.55 -37.18 -5.13
C TRP A 462 21.58 -36.54 -4.22
N GLN A 463 22.75 -36.26 -4.76
CA GLN A 463 23.82 -35.55 -4.03
C GLN A 463 24.35 -34.36 -4.86
N PRO A 464 24.93 -33.33 -4.22
CA PRO A 464 25.65 -32.29 -4.93
C PRO A 464 26.95 -32.85 -5.50
N LEU A 465 27.40 -32.31 -6.64
CA LEU A 465 28.71 -32.54 -7.23
C LEU A 465 29.76 -31.59 -6.67
#